data_296d1286ea7c488d817cd70989013bed
#
_entry.id   296d1286ea7c488d817cd70989013bed
#
_cell.length_a   1.000
_cell.length_b   1.000
_cell.length_c   1.000
_cell.angle_alpha   90.00
_cell.angle_beta   90.00
_cell.angle_gamma   90.00
#
_symmetry.space_group_name_H-M   'P 1'
#
loop_
_entity.id
_entity.type
_entity.pdbx_description
1 polymer ?
#
loop_
_entity_poly.entity_id
_entity_poly.type
_entity_poly.pdbx_seq_one_letter_code
_entity_poly.pdbx_strand_id
1 'polypeptide(L)'
;MMKTFTKILCAALALLSVSSLFAQQGYEKSNEIFRLGVETRFDYLNQALDGEQLYGASGFKVRYFNLRMDGQITPKFTYSWRQRFNNINSAADFVNNTDWLHLTYKPNKNWAISAGKQVVMIGGWEYDRAPIDIYFCSEFWNNVNCFQLGASVAYTTTEGDDTLTFQVCQSPYDTRETDYYAYNLYWSGSHGWYTALHSLNLLQYAPGKYDLYFVLGNQFKFGDATIQLDLMDRGTTFDEFMFNNFSIMGEVAYLIADRVNVFAKYTYDTAGEEYAPGLFVYPNTKISRVGGGVEYYPLGHKGNRDVRLHAAYVYNFGDNTNPAGTALNKGSFFSAGLTWRIDIMKAARNIINKTKKQ
;
A
#
# COMPACT_ATOMS: atom_id res chain seq x y z
N MET A 1 -21.68 -25.68 22.89
CA MET A 1 -21.05 -24.70 21.98
C MET A 1 -20.34 -23.58 22.71
N MET A 2 -20.94 -22.90 23.68
CA MET A 2 -20.33 -21.78 24.43
C MET A 2 -19.06 -22.16 25.23
N LYS A 3 -18.98 -23.35 25.81
CA LYS A 3 -17.79 -23.83 26.57
C LYS A 3 -16.56 -24.14 25.67
N THR A 4 -16.77 -24.46 24.40
CA THR A 4 -15.68 -24.72 23.45
C THR A 4 -15.11 -23.39 22.91
N PHE A 5 -15.96 -22.39 22.70
CA PHE A 5 -15.56 -21.04 22.28
C PHE A 5 -14.71 -20.35 23.37
N THR A 6 -15.09 -20.50 24.63
CA THR A 6 -14.34 -19.98 25.80
C THR A 6 -12.95 -20.63 25.92
N LYS A 7 -12.84 -21.95 25.64
CA LYS A 7 -11.54 -22.65 25.68
C LYS A 7 -10.60 -22.24 24.55
N ILE A 8 -11.13 -21.98 23.35
CA ILE A 8 -10.35 -21.47 22.21
C ILE A 8 -9.91 -20.03 22.48
N LEU A 9 -10.77 -19.21 23.06
CA LEU A 9 -10.44 -17.85 23.45
C LEU A 9 -9.39 -17.81 24.58
N CYS A 10 -9.48 -18.71 25.57
CA CYS A 10 -8.49 -18.83 26.65
C CYS A 10 -7.14 -19.39 26.14
N ALA A 11 -7.13 -20.31 25.18
CA ALA A 11 -5.91 -20.83 24.57
C ALA A 11 -5.22 -19.75 23.71
N ALA A 12 -5.98 -18.91 23.01
CA ALA A 12 -5.45 -17.74 22.29
C ALA A 12 -4.88 -16.69 23.26
N LEU A 13 -5.43 -16.56 24.47
CA LEU A 13 -4.97 -15.63 25.50
C LEU A 13 -3.71 -16.13 26.25
N ALA A 14 -3.45 -17.43 26.30
CA ALA A 14 -2.28 -18.00 26.99
C ALA A 14 -0.98 -17.94 26.19
N LEU A 15 -1.04 -17.62 24.89
CA LEU A 15 0.13 -17.41 23.99
C LEU A 15 0.70 -15.99 24.07
N LEU A 16 0.28 -15.17 25.02
CA LEU A 16 0.46 -13.73 25.07
C LEU A 16 1.64 -13.23 25.90
N SER A 17 2.76 -13.92 25.85
CA SER A 17 3.97 -13.35 26.43
C SER A 17 5.16 -13.43 25.48
N VAL A 18 5.58 -12.32 24.87
CA VAL A 18 6.88 -11.87 24.34
C VAL A 18 6.80 -10.90 23.14
N SER A 19 7.49 -9.80 23.20
CA SER A 19 7.40 -8.56 22.43
C SER A 19 8.23 -8.47 21.13
N SER A 20 7.75 -7.76 20.21
CA SER A 20 8.06 -6.55 19.40
C SER A 20 8.79 -6.63 18.07
N LEU A 21 8.38 -5.71 17.21
CA LEU A 21 8.98 -4.98 16.08
C LEU A 21 8.48 -5.35 14.68
N PHE A 22 7.70 -4.42 14.08
CA PHE A 22 7.91 -3.92 12.71
C PHE A 22 7.03 -2.72 12.41
N ALA A 23 7.64 -1.68 11.84
CA ALA A 23 6.96 -0.57 11.20
C ALA A 23 7.00 -0.80 9.69
N GLN A 24 5.85 -0.94 9.10
CA GLN A 24 5.54 -0.47 7.76
C GLN A 24 4.19 0.21 7.88
N GLN A 25 4.18 1.50 7.57
CA GLN A 25 3.02 2.37 7.47
C GLN A 25 2.10 2.46 8.70
N GLY A 26 2.32 3.48 9.51
CA GLY A 26 1.30 4.05 10.39
C GLY A 26 0.97 3.32 11.68
N TYR A 27 1.66 2.25 12.01
CA TYR A 27 1.56 1.62 13.33
C TYR A 27 2.76 1.97 14.20
N GLU A 28 2.49 2.55 15.37
CA GLU A 28 3.50 2.78 16.38
C GLU A 28 4.28 1.49 16.69
N LYS A 29 5.58 1.61 16.94
CA LYS A 29 6.43 0.54 17.48
C LYS A 29 5.85 0.06 18.81
N SER A 30 5.02 -0.98 18.78
CA SER A 30 4.56 -1.60 20.01
C SER A 30 5.47 -2.78 20.36
N ASN A 31 5.85 -2.88 21.63
CA ASN A 31 6.56 -4.02 22.17
C ASN A 31 5.65 -5.27 22.31
N GLU A 32 4.70 -5.47 21.44
CA GLU A 32 3.69 -6.52 21.53
C GLU A 32 4.08 -7.75 20.73
N ILE A 33 4.00 -8.91 21.38
CA ILE A 33 4.29 -10.23 20.80
C ILE A 33 3.37 -10.59 19.67
N PHE A 34 2.12 -10.20 19.79
CA PHE A 34 1.05 -10.55 18.88
C PHE A 34 0.08 -9.38 18.77
N ARG A 35 -0.17 -8.96 17.56
CA ARG A 35 -1.18 -7.97 17.23
C ARG A 35 -2.16 -8.57 16.24
N LEU A 36 -3.45 -8.41 16.50
CA LEU A 36 -4.52 -8.75 15.59
C LEU A 36 -5.35 -7.50 15.34
N GLY A 37 -5.42 -7.07 14.10
CA GLY A 37 -6.12 -5.86 13.68
C GLY A 37 -7.14 -6.12 12.59
N VAL A 38 -8.23 -5.37 12.62
CA VAL A 38 -9.21 -5.25 11.54
C VAL A 38 -9.15 -3.85 10.98
N GLU A 39 -9.09 -3.74 9.66
CA GLU A 39 -9.12 -2.48 8.92
C GLU A 39 -10.28 -2.53 7.94
N THR A 40 -11.11 -1.49 7.92
CA THR A 40 -12.22 -1.42 6.98
C THR A 40 -12.46 0.00 6.48
N ARG A 41 -12.96 0.09 5.24
CA ARG A 41 -13.39 1.33 4.62
C ARG A 41 -14.67 1.12 3.86
N PHE A 42 -15.66 1.96 4.17
CA PHE A 42 -16.94 2.05 3.50
C PHE A 42 -17.04 3.39 2.80
N ASP A 43 -17.42 3.38 1.53
CA ASP A 43 -17.56 4.58 0.73
C ASP A 43 -18.95 4.63 0.07
N TYR A 44 -19.50 5.81 -0.03
CA TYR A 44 -20.43 6.17 -1.08
C TYR A 44 -19.65 6.71 -2.26
N LEU A 45 -19.86 6.13 -3.43
CA LEU A 45 -19.17 6.48 -4.68
C LEU A 45 -20.17 7.09 -5.65
N ASN A 46 -19.72 8.11 -6.38
CA ASN A 46 -20.43 8.59 -7.56
C ASN A 46 -19.40 8.74 -8.68
N GLN A 47 -19.60 7.98 -9.76
CA GLN A 47 -18.75 8.03 -10.95
C GLN A 47 -19.59 8.52 -12.12
N ALA A 48 -19.01 9.41 -12.91
CA ALA A 48 -19.59 9.88 -14.15
C ALA A 48 -18.57 9.83 -15.28
N LEU A 49 -19.04 9.55 -16.50
CA LEU A 49 -18.30 9.58 -17.74
C LEU A 49 -18.99 10.56 -18.68
N ASP A 50 -18.25 11.52 -19.21
CA ASP A 50 -18.77 12.58 -20.09
C ASP A 50 -20.01 13.32 -19.52
N GLY A 51 -20.08 13.42 -18.19
CA GLY A 51 -21.19 14.04 -17.46
C GLY A 51 -22.34 13.09 -17.11
N GLU A 52 -22.37 11.87 -17.63
CA GLU A 52 -23.40 10.87 -17.34
C GLU A 52 -22.97 9.95 -16.20
N GLN A 53 -23.88 9.72 -15.25
CA GLN A 53 -23.61 8.84 -14.10
C GLN A 53 -23.46 7.38 -14.51
N LEU A 54 -22.41 6.74 -14.04
CA LEU A 54 -22.19 5.29 -14.17
C LEU A 54 -22.86 4.55 -13.01
N TYR A 55 -24.10 4.13 -13.17
CA TYR A 55 -24.89 3.49 -12.10
C TYR A 55 -24.24 2.23 -11.52
N GLY A 56 -23.66 1.35 -12.35
CA GLY A 56 -23.00 0.14 -11.89
C GLY A 56 -21.72 0.37 -11.06
N ALA A 57 -21.09 1.53 -11.25
CA ALA A 57 -19.89 1.93 -10.52
C ALA A 57 -20.17 2.81 -9.29
N SER A 58 -21.37 3.37 -9.19
CA SER A 58 -21.81 4.29 -8.12
C SER A 58 -22.48 3.54 -6.96
N GLY A 59 -22.75 4.24 -5.84
CA GLY A 59 -23.47 3.74 -4.66
C GLY A 59 -22.58 3.37 -3.49
N PHE A 60 -23.18 2.74 -2.46
CA PHE A 60 -22.45 2.29 -1.26
C PHE A 60 -21.64 1.05 -1.53
N LYS A 61 -20.36 1.06 -1.11
CA LYS A 61 -19.43 -0.04 -1.32
C LYS A 61 -18.54 -0.29 -0.10
N VAL A 62 -18.30 -1.57 0.21
CA VAL A 62 -17.21 -1.97 1.09
C VAL A 62 -15.94 -1.96 0.25
N ARG A 63 -15.11 -0.94 0.42
CA ARG A 63 -13.89 -0.78 -0.37
C ARG A 63 -12.76 -1.68 0.14
N TYR A 64 -12.65 -1.80 1.45
CA TYR A 64 -11.64 -2.62 2.11
C TYR A 64 -12.22 -3.29 3.35
N PHE A 65 -11.90 -4.56 3.53
CA PHE A 65 -12.11 -5.32 4.75
C PHE A 65 -10.91 -6.27 4.90
N ASN A 66 -9.97 -5.88 5.75
CA ASN A 66 -8.71 -6.58 5.92
C ASN A 66 -8.57 -7.08 7.35
N LEU A 67 -8.03 -8.29 7.50
CA LEU A 67 -7.47 -8.79 8.75
C LEU A 67 -5.95 -8.70 8.64
N ARG A 68 -5.32 -8.17 9.68
CA ARG A 68 -3.86 -8.08 9.80
C ARG A 68 -3.40 -8.76 11.07
N MET A 69 -2.38 -9.58 10.96
CA MET A 69 -1.73 -10.23 12.08
C MET A 69 -0.21 -10.04 11.98
N ASP A 70 0.35 -9.45 13.01
CA ASP A 70 1.80 -9.27 13.15
C ASP A 70 2.24 -9.91 14.46
N GLY A 71 3.41 -10.54 14.46
CA GLY A 71 3.88 -11.18 15.69
C GLY A 71 5.36 -11.56 15.65
N GLN A 72 5.79 -12.06 16.80
CA GLN A 72 7.14 -12.50 17.03
C GLN A 72 7.15 -13.96 17.53
N ILE A 73 7.86 -14.84 16.84
CA ILE A 73 8.05 -16.24 17.26
C ILE A 73 9.18 -16.31 18.30
N THR A 74 10.27 -15.59 18.04
CA THR A 74 11.42 -15.40 18.94
C THR A 74 11.94 -13.97 18.80
N PRO A 75 12.86 -13.47 19.65
CA PRO A 75 13.45 -12.14 19.49
C PRO A 75 14.11 -11.88 18.12
N LYS A 76 14.42 -12.94 17.36
CA LYS A 76 15.03 -12.85 16.04
C LYS A 76 14.09 -13.18 14.89
N PHE A 77 12.94 -13.80 15.15
CA PHE A 77 11.98 -14.21 14.13
C PHE A 77 10.63 -13.53 14.33
N THR A 78 10.20 -12.79 13.32
CA THR A 78 8.89 -12.12 13.28
C THR A 78 8.14 -12.54 12.03
N TYR A 79 6.82 -12.46 12.09
CA TYR A 79 5.96 -12.73 10.95
C TYR A 79 4.95 -11.60 10.77
N SER A 80 4.48 -11.45 9.54
CA SER A 80 3.40 -10.54 9.20
C SER A 80 2.46 -11.19 8.19
N TRP A 81 1.16 -11.02 8.40
CA TRP A 81 0.12 -11.50 7.51
C TRP A 81 -0.97 -10.46 7.37
N ARG A 82 -1.40 -10.21 6.12
CA ARG A 82 -2.60 -9.43 5.81
C ARG A 82 -3.47 -10.17 4.82
N GLN A 83 -4.74 -10.39 5.22
CA GLN A 83 -5.77 -11.01 4.42
C GLN A 83 -6.81 -9.97 4.04
N ARG A 84 -7.14 -9.91 2.75
CA ARG A 84 -8.26 -9.11 2.22
C ARG A 84 -9.48 -10.02 2.12
N PHE A 85 -10.64 -9.58 2.61
CA PHE A 85 -11.88 -10.36 2.63
C PHE A 85 -12.95 -9.85 1.67
N ASN A 86 -12.87 -8.62 1.21
CA ASN A 86 -13.95 -8.01 0.41
C ASN A 86 -14.10 -8.57 -1.02
N ASN A 87 -13.22 -9.48 -1.46
CA ASN A 87 -13.23 -10.06 -2.82
C ASN A 87 -13.14 -11.59 -2.80
N ILE A 88 -13.48 -12.25 -1.69
CA ILE A 88 -13.39 -13.70 -1.59
C ILE A 88 -14.74 -14.31 -2.02
N ASN A 89 -14.75 -14.99 -3.16
CA ASN A 89 -15.91 -15.70 -3.68
C ASN A 89 -15.70 -17.24 -3.72
N SER A 90 -14.45 -17.70 -3.50
CA SER A 90 -14.09 -19.12 -3.51
C SER A 90 -12.92 -19.40 -2.57
N ALA A 91 -12.65 -20.68 -2.27
CA ALA A 91 -11.48 -21.08 -1.49
C ALA A 91 -10.15 -20.72 -2.16
N ALA A 92 -10.09 -20.75 -3.50
CA ALA A 92 -8.92 -20.32 -4.26
C ALA A 92 -8.66 -18.82 -4.10
N ASP A 93 -9.73 -18.01 -4.06
CA ASP A 93 -9.62 -16.57 -3.86
C ASP A 93 -9.04 -16.22 -2.48
N PHE A 94 -9.22 -17.08 -1.48
CA PHE A 94 -8.64 -16.85 -0.15
C PHE A 94 -7.12 -16.70 -0.23
N VAL A 95 -6.43 -17.61 -0.93
CA VAL A 95 -4.97 -17.56 -1.10
C VAL A 95 -4.55 -16.38 -1.98
N ASN A 96 -5.29 -16.14 -3.06
CA ASN A 96 -5.01 -15.04 -3.99
C ASN A 96 -5.18 -13.67 -3.32
N ASN A 97 -6.18 -13.52 -2.44
CA ASN A 97 -6.44 -12.30 -1.68
C ASN A 97 -5.60 -12.17 -0.39
N THR A 98 -4.64 -13.06 -0.15
CA THR A 98 -3.58 -12.82 0.82
C THR A 98 -2.63 -11.77 0.25
N ASP A 99 -2.63 -10.57 0.81
CA ASP A 99 -1.74 -9.51 0.36
C ASP A 99 -0.29 -9.88 0.67
N TRP A 100 0.01 -10.18 1.92
CA TRP A 100 1.33 -10.71 2.31
C TRP A 100 1.22 -11.77 3.39
N LEU A 101 2.20 -12.65 3.39
CA LEU A 101 2.46 -13.64 4.42
C LEU A 101 3.94 -13.98 4.37
N HIS A 102 4.71 -13.43 5.28
CA HIS A 102 6.15 -13.63 5.30
C HIS A 102 6.72 -13.77 6.71
N LEU A 103 7.85 -14.45 6.78
CA LEU A 103 8.70 -14.57 7.95
C LEU A 103 9.93 -13.69 7.75
N THR A 104 10.38 -13.01 8.81
CA THR A 104 11.59 -12.22 8.83
C THR A 104 12.53 -12.67 9.93
N TYR A 105 13.79 -12.95 9.57
CA TYR A 105 14.88 -13.23 10.48
C TYR A 105 15.77 -12.00 10.64
N LYS A 106 16.02 -11.60 11.90
CA LYS A 106 16.93 -10.50 12.27
C LYS A 106 18.11 -11.04 13.04
N PRO A 107 19.25 -11.33 12.39
CA PRO A 107 20.46 -11.77 13.08
C PRO A 107 20.97 -10.72 14.08
N ASN A 108 20.83 -9.45 13.75
CA ASN A 108 21.20 -8.30 14.58
C ASN A 108 20.30 -7.08 14.24
N LYS A 109 20.60 -5.92 14.81
CA LYS A 109 19.80 -4.68 14.64
C LYS A 109 19.86 -4.09 13.22
N ASN A 110 20.89 -4.40 12.45
CA ASN A 110 21.14 -3.82 11.13
C ASN A 110 20.61 -4.67 9.98
N TRP A 111 20.52 -6.00 10.15
CA TRP A 111 20.16 -6.92 9.09
C TRP A 111 18.79 -7.54 9.30
N ALA A 112 18.02 -7.62 8.22
CA ALA A 112 16.76 -8.36 8.17
C ALA A 112 16.69 -9.20 6.88
N ILE A 113 16.30 -10.47 7.00
CA ILE A 113 16.13 -11.40 5.88
C ILE A 113 14.68 -11.85 5.92
N SER A 114 13.94 -11.63 4.86
CA SER A 114 12.52 -11.98 4.78
C SER A 114 12.26 -12.96 3.66
N ALA A 115 11.33 -13.89 3.85
CA ALA A 115 10.89 -14.82 2.83
C ALA A 115 9.38 -15.08 2.94
N GLY A 116 8.71 -15.27 1.81
CA GLY A 116 7.27 -15.47 1.68
C GLY A 116 6.63 -14.51 0.68
N LYS A 117 5.32 -14.36 0.74
CA LYS A 117 4.60 -13.37 -0.08
C LYS A 117 4.82 -11.98 0.52
N GLN A 118 5.34 -11.07 -0.26
CA GLN A 118 5.79 -9.75 0.15
C GLN A 118 5.32 -8.68 -0.85
N VAL A 119 5.36 -7.42 -0.44
CA VAL A 119 5.27 -6.30 -1.38
C VAL A 119 6.48 -6.32 -2.29
N VAL A 120 6.31 -6.15 -3.59
CA VAL A 120 7.41 -5.93 -4.53
C VAL A 120 8.05 -4.58 -4.18
N MET A 121 9.37 -4.56 -3.99
CA MET A 121 10.10 -3.38 -3.50
C MET A 121 10.29 -2.35 -4.62
N ILE A 122 9.21 -1.64 -4.94
CA ILE A 122 9.17 -0.52 -5.88
C ILE A 122 9.06 0.76 -5.05
N GLY A 123 9.82 1.79 -5.44
CA GLY A 123 9.82 3.09 -4.77
C GLY A 123 8.55 3.90 -5.02
N GLY A 124 8.51 5.11 -4.48
CA GLY A 124 7.38 6.04 -4.63
C GLY A 124 6.42 6.04 -3.44
N TRP A 125 5.97 7.22 -3.10
CA TRP A 125 5.05 7.44 -1.98
C TRP A 125 3.64 6.98 -2.28
N GLU A 126 3.20 7.07 -3.54
CA GLU A 126 1.91 6.53 -3.94
C GLU A 126 1.92 5.00 -3.82
N TYR A 127 3.00 4.36 -4.29
CA TYR A 127 3.12 2.91 -4.26
C TYR A 127 3.25 2.35 -2.82
N ASP A 128 3.99 3.04 -1.96
CA ASP A 128 4.19 2.64 -0.56
C ASP A 128 2.94 2.85 0.30
N ARG A 129 2.03 3.73 -0.10
CA ARG A 129 0.81 4.03 0.66
C ARG A 129 -0.13 2.83 0.71
N ALA A 130 -0.67 2.55 1.91
CA ALA A 130 -1.67 1.49 2.06
C ALA A 130 -2.90 1.76 1.18
N PRO A 131 -3.40 0.78 0.41
CA PRO A 131 -4.55 0.97 -0.48
C PRO A 131 -5.79 1.55 0.18
N ILE A 132 -6.03 1.23 1.45
CA ILE A 132 -7.15 1.75 2.25
C ILE A 132 -7.07 3.27 2.48
N ASP A 133 -5.87 3.87 2.32
CA ASP A 133 -5.61 5.30 2.50
C ASP A 133 -5.54 6.07 1.16
N ILE A 134 -5.82 5.40 0.04
CA ILE A 134 -5.80 6.00 -1.30
C ILE A 134 -7.23 6.20 -1.80
N TYR A 135 -7.55 7.39 -2.27
CA TYR A 135 -8.84 7.71 -2.85
C TYR A 135 -8.84 7.60 -4.36
N PHE A 136 -7.75 8.02 -4.98
CA PHE A 136 -7.44 7.82 -6.40
C PHE A 136 -5.94 7.73 -6.61
N CYS A 137 -5.52 7.12 -7.71
CA CYS A 137 -4.13 6.81 -7.98
C CYS A 137 -3.81 6.83 -9.47
N SER A 138 -2.52 6.73 -9.79
CA SER A 138 -1.99 6.59 -11.14
C SER A 138 -2.50 5.31 -11.83
N GLU A 139 -2.41 5.27 -13.14
CA GLU A 139 -2.74 4.07 -13.92
C GLU A 139 -1.80 2.92 -13.57
N PHE A 140 -0.52 3.20 -13.36
CA PHE A 140 0.44 2.22 -12.89
C PHE A 140 -0.03 1.55 -11.59
N TRP A 141 -0.40 2.33 -10.58
CA TRP A 141 -0.83 1.82 -9.29
C TRP A 141 -2.10 0.97 -9.37
N ASN A 142 -3.03 1.33 -10.25
CA ASN A 142 -4.27 0.59 -10.44
C ASN A 142 -4.06 -0.83 -10.95
N ASN A 143 -3.00 -1.06 -11.72
CA ASN A 143 -2.80 -2.29 -12.47
C ASN A 143 -1.66 -3.17 -11.94
N VAL A 144 -0.77 -2.65 -11.09
CA VAL A 144 0.38 -3.40 -10.60
C VAL A 144 -0.01 -4.52 -9.63
N ASN A 145 0.50 -5.73 -9.86
CA ASN A 145 0.38 -6.86 -8.93
C ASN A 145 1.43 -6.76 -7.83
N CYS A 146 1.16 -5.92 -6.83
CA CYS A 146 2.15 -5.49 -5.85
C CYS A 146 2.56 -6.55 -4.81
N PHE A 147 1.97 -7.76 -4.78
CA PHE A 147 2.28 -8.78 -3.77
C PHE A 147 2.74 -10.07 -4.42
N GLN A 148 4.02 -10.43 -4.26
CA GLN A 148 4.66 -11.56 -4.92
C GLN A 148 5.43 -12.44 -3.92
N LEU A 149 5.56 -13.74 -4.26
CA LEU A 149 6.42 -14.67 -3.52
C LEU A 149 7.89 -14.34 -3.81
N GLY A 150 8.70 -14.30 -2.76
CA GLY A 150 10.11 -14.02 -2.91
C GLY A 150 10.86 -13.97 -1.59
N ALA A 151 12.09 -13.48 -1.69
CA ALA A 151 12.96 -13.23 -0.55
C ALA A 151 13.64 -11.87 -0.68
N SER A 152 13.90 -11.25 0.47
CA SER A 152 14.60 -9.98 0.54
C SER A 152 15.64 -9.96 1.65
N VAL A 153 16.68 -9.16 1.46
CA VAL A 153 17.67 -8.83 2.48
C VAL A 153 17.77 -7.33 2.60
N ALA A 154 17.66 -6.82 3.82
CA ALA A 154 17.73 -5.41 4.12
C ALA A 154 18.86 -5.12 5.10
N TYR A 155 19.60 -4.04 4.83
CA TYR A 155 20.58 -3.47 5.72
C TYR A 155 20.15 -2.08 6.13
N THR A 156 20.01 -1.86 7.45
CA THR A 156 19.71 -0.56 8.03
C THR A 156 20.96 0.00 8.70
N THR A 157 21.28 1.25 8.47
CA THR A 157 22.42 1.94 9.10
C THR A 157 22.32 1.90 10.63
N THR A 158 23.41 2.15 11.30
CA THR A 158 23.45 2.10 12.78
C THR A 158 22.58 3.16 13.41
N GLU A 159 22.47 4.32 12.78
CA GLU A 159 21.63 5.46 13.12
C GLU A 159 20.14 5.17 12.86
N GLY A 160 19.86 4.26 11.94
CA GLY A 160 18.50 3.85 11.57
C GLY A 160 17.84 4.75 10.51
N ASP A 161 18.58 5.71 9.95
CA ASP A 161 18.04 6.70 9.02
C ASP A 161 17.94 6.17 7.59
N ASP A 162 18.78 5.22 7.22
CA ASP A 162 18.84 4.64 5.87
C ASP A 162 18.66 3.12 5.90
N THR A 163 17.88 2.60 4.96
CA THR A 163 17.76 1.16 4.72
C THR A 163 17.90 0.88 3.23
N LEU A 164 18.83 -0.01 2.89
CA LEU A 164 18.99 -0.56 1.55
C LEU A 164 18.45 -1.99 1.54
N THR A 165 17.54 -2.29 0.63
CA THR A 165 16.93 -3.62 0.49
C THR A 165 17.17 -4.16 -0.91
N PHE A 166 17.64 -5.39 -0.99
CA PHE A 166 17.66 -6.19 -2.21
C PHE A 166 16.58 -7.27 -2.10
N GLN A 167 15.75 -7.41 -3.14
CA GLN A 167 14.71 -8.41 -3.21
C GLN A 167 14.74 -9.15 -4.54
N VAL A 168 14.53 -10.47 -4.46
CA VAL A 168 14.20 -11.32 -5.62
C VAL A 168 12.84 -11.92 -5.36
N CYS A 169 11.90 -11.72 -6.30
CA CYS A 169 10.55 -12.25 -6.20
C CYS A 169 10.01 -12.67 -7.58
N GLN A 170 8.83 -13.32 -7.61
CA GLN A 170 8.10 -13.51 -8.86
C GLN A 170 7.82 -12.15 -9.51
N SER A 171 7.81 -12.12 -10.83
CA SER A 171 7.53 -10.88 -11.55
C SER A 171 6.08 -10.45 -11.36
N PRO A 172 5.80 -9.15 -11.12
CA PRO A 172 4.45 -8.63 -11.06
C PRO A 172 3.74 -8.57 -12.42
N TYR A 173 4.46 -8.78 -13.52
CA TYR A 173 3.89 -8.74 -14.89
C TYR A 173 3.05 -9.96 -15.24
N ASP A 174 3.48 -11.16 -14.85
CA ASP A 174 2.71 -12.37 -15.09
C ASP A 174 2.57 -13.20 -13.80
N THR A 175 1.35 -13.32 -13.33
CA THR A 175 1.02 -14.09 -12.11
C THR A 175 0.74 -15.57 -12.42
N ARG A 176 0.68 -15.97 -13.69
CA ARG A 176 0.46 -17.37 -14.12
C ARG A 176 1.78 -18.11 -14.29
N GLU A 177 2.82 -17.40 -14.72
CA GLU A 177 4.16 -17.94 -14.90
C GLU A 177 4.97 -17.76 -13.62
N THR A 178 5.39 -18.84 -13.01
CA THR A 178 6.09 -18.83 -11.72
C THR A 178 7.60 -18.68 -11.86
N ASP A 179 8.15 -18.75 -13.07
CA ASP A 179 9.56 -18.68 -13.41
C ASP A 179 10.00 -17.32 -13.99
N TYR A 180 9.10 -16.33 -14.00
CA TYR A 180 9.46 -14.95 -14.28
C TYR A 180 9.80 -14.23 -12.97
N TYR A 181 10.93 -13.54 -12.99
CA TYR A 181 11.50 -12.93 -11.77
C TYR A 181 11.58 -11.42 -11.86
N ALA A 182 11.52 -10.81 -10.69
CA ALA A 182 11.83 -9.41 -10.47
C ALA A 182 13.04 -9.29 -9.53
N TYR A 183 13.95 -8.37 -9.87
CA TYR A 183 15.12 -8.02 -9.08
C TYR A 183 15.00 -6.55 -8.68
N ASN A 184 14.92 -6.30 -7.39
CA ASN A 184 14.61 -4.99 -6.87
C ASN A 184 15.72 -4.52 -5.92
N LEU A 185 16.24 -3.33 -6.18
CA LEU A 185 17.10 -2.60 -5.26
C LEU A 185 16.33 -1.37 -4.78
N TYR A 186 16.07 -1.31 -3.50
CA TYR A 186 15.22 -0.29 -2.88
C TYR A 186 15.97 0.41 -1.76
N TRP A 187 15.95 1.73 -1.76
CA TRP A 187 16.48 2.56 -0.69
C TRP A 187 15.38 3.40 -0.07
N SER A 188 15.26 3.33 1.26
CA SER A 188 14.46 4.25 2.06
C SER A 188 15.37 5.04 2.99
N GLY A 189 15.27 6.36 2.96
CA GLY A 189 16.05 7.27 3.79
C GLY A 189 15.16 8.30 4.47
N SER A 190 15.46 8.66 5.73
CA SER A 190 14.70 9.66 6.49
C SER A 190 15.64 10.65 7.16
N HIS A 191 15.68 11.87 6.64
CA HIS A 191 16.64 12.91 7.01
C HIS A 191 15.92 14.19 7.42
N GLY A 192 15.34 14.19 8.62
CA GLY A 192 14.62 15.33 9.18
C GLY A 192 13.36 15.69 8.40
N TRP A 193 13.39 16.78 7.64
CA TRP A 193 12.27 17.25 6.82
C TRP A 193 12.11 16.51 5.49
N TYR A 194 13.09 15.70 5.10
CA TYR A 194 13.12 14.95 3.85
C TYR A 194 13.08 13.45 4.09
N THR A 195 12.27 12.74 3.32
CA THR A 195 12.24 11.26 3.29
C THR A 195 12.19 10.78 1.84
N ALA A 196 13.03 9.80 1.52
CA ALA A 196 13.17 9.20 0.19
C ALA A 196 12.66 7.76 0.17
N LEU A 197 12.03 7.36 -0.95
CA LEU A 197 11.67 5.98 -1.30
C LEU A 197 12.07 5.75 -2.75
N HIS A 198 13.33 5.39 -2.97
CA HIS A 198 13.87 5.24 -4.32
C HIS A 198 14.08 3.76 -4.66
N SER A 199 13.97 3.42 -5.93
CA SER A 199 14.28 2.06 -6.38
C SER A 199 14.82 1.99 -7.80
N LEU A 200 15.53 0.88 -8.04
CA LEU A 200 15.89 0.40 -9.36
C LEU A 200 15.38 -1.04 -9.45
N ASN A 201 14.57 -1.32 -10.47
CA ASN A 201 13.88 -2.59 -10.59
C ASN A 201 14.08 -3.17 -11.99
N LEU A 202 14.35 -4.47 -12.07
CA LEU A 202 14.32 -5.25 -13.30
C LEU A 202 13.16 -6.22 -13.20
N LEU A 203 12.11 -6.00 -13.98
CA LEU A 203 10.87 -6.78 -13.95
C LEU A 203 10.76 -7.60 -15.24
N GLN A 204 10.84 -8.91 -15.15
CA GLN A 204 10.71 -9.77 -16.32
C GLN A 204 9.25 -9.78 -16.81
N TYR A 205 9.02 -9.47 -18.08
CA TYR A 205 7.69 -9.45 -18.68
C TYR A 205 7.50 -10.51 -19.79
N ALA A 206 8.63 -11.09 -20.28
CA ALA A 206 8.63 -12.20 -21.22
C ALA A 206 9.94 -13.00 -21.06
N PRO A 207 10.09 -14.21 -21.64
CA PRO A 207 11.32 -14.99 -21.55
C PRO A 207 12.56 -14.19 -21.94
N GLY A 208 13.44 -13.95 -20.96
CA GLY A 208 14.68 -13.17 -21.14
C GLY A 208 14.50 -11.67 -21.44
N LYS A 209 13.27 -11.12 -21.32
CA LYS A 209 13.00 -9.72 -21.54
C LYS A 209 12.60 -9.03 -20.22
N TYR A 210 13.20 -7.90 -19.96
CA TYR A 210 13.05 -7.14 -18.72
C TYR A 210 12.60 -5.71 -19.00
N ASP A 211 11.74 -5.21 -18.14
CA ASP A 211 11.39 -3.81 -18.03
C ASP A 211 12.16 -3.20 -16.87
N LEU A 212 12.90 -2.14 -17.14
CA LEU A 212 13.69 -1.42 -16.16
C LEU A 212 12.83 -0.27 -15.59
N TYR A 213 12.76 -0.20 -14.27
CA TYR A 213 12.14 0.92 -13.56
C TYR A 213 13.20 1.69 -12.78
N PHE A 214 13.16 3.00 -12.93
CA PHE A 214 13.87 3.93 -12.07
C PHE A 214 12.84 4.79 -11.34
N VAL A 215 12.79 4.70 -10.03
CA VAL A 215 11.77 5.37 -9.23
C VAL A 215 12.39 6.31 -8.21
N LEU A 216 11.92 7.54 -8.20
CA LEU A 216 12.26 8.58 -7.22
C LEU A 216 11.00 8.99 -6.47
N GLY A 217 10.85 8.53 -5.23
CA GLY A 217 9.79 8.95 -4.33
C GLY A 217 10.36 9.91 -3.28
N ASN A 218 9.88 11.14 -3.27
CA ASN A 218 10.37 12.20 -2.40
C ASN A 218 9.23 12.72 -1.53
N GLN A 219 9.47 12.86 -0.22
CA GLN A 219 8.55 13.53 0.70
C GLN A 219 9.27 14.62 1.45
N PHE A 220 8.61 15.76 1.53
CA PHE A 220 9.07 16.94 2.26
C PHE A 220 8.03 17.29 3.33
N LYS A 221 8.47 17.47 4.58
CA LYS A 221 7.61 17.82 5.71
C LYS A 221 8.04 19.17 6.31
N PHE A 222 7.13 20.12 6.30
CA PHE A 222 7.32 21.47 6.84
C PHE A 222 6.22 21.76 7.86
N GLY A 223 6.47 21.41 9.13
CA GLY A 223 5.44 21.50 10.17
C GLY A 223 4.25 20.57 9.89
N ASP A 224 3.08 21.15 9.68
CA ASP A 224 1.85 20.43 9.35
C ASP A 224 1.61 20.28 7.83
N ALA A 225 2.51 20.81 7.00
CA ALA A 225 2.49 20.64 5.54
C ALA A 225 3.33 19.43 5.12
N THR A 226 2.82 18.66 4.16
CA THR A 226 3.53 17.54 3.53
C THR A 226 3.42 17.68 2.01
N ILE A 227 4.55 17.54 1.33
CA ILE A 227 4.62 17.49 -0.15
C ILE A 227 5.21 16.14 -0.52
N GLN A 228 4.57 15.42 -1.44
CA GLN A 228 5.07 14.17 -2.01
C GLN A 228 5.21 14.31 -3.52
N LEU A 229 6.32 13.84 -4.06
CA LEU A 229 6.63 13.88 -5.49
C LEU A 229 7.23 12.54 -5.89
N ASP A 230 6.54 11.81 -6.76
CA ASP A 230 7.02 10.56 -7.34
C ASP A 230 7.27 10.75 -8.84
N LEU A 231 8.39 10.21 -9.29
CA LEU A 231 8.71 9.97 -10.68
C LEU A 231 9.02 8.49 -10.84
N MET A 232 8.37 7.82 -11.77
CA MET A 232 8.64 6.45 -12.15
C MET A 232 8.89 6.41 -13.67
N ASP A 233 10.12 6.24 -14.07
CA ASP A 233 10.54 6.12 -15.46
C ASP A 233 10.74 4.66 -15.82
N ARG A 234 10.34 4.23 -17.02
CA ARG A 234 10.30 2.84 -17.46
C ARG A 234 10.87 2.69 -18.85
N GLY A 235 11.51 1.55 -19.13
CA GLY A 235 11.96 1.24 -20.48
C GLY A 235 12.50 -0.18 -20.62
N THR A 236 12.32 -0.76 -21.79
CA THR A 236 12.89 -2.07 -22.14
C THR A 236 14.29 -1.96 -22.73
N THR A 237 14.64 -0.76 -23.18
CA THR A 237 15.96 -0.36 -23.68
C THR A 237 16.37 0.99 -23.09
N PHE A 238 17.65 1.33 -23.17
CA PHE A 238 18.12 2.63 -22.70
C PHE A 238 17.57 3.81 -23.53
N ASP A 239 17.23 3.58 -24.80
CA ASP A 239 16.67 4.61 -25.66
C ASP A 239 15.19 4.92 -25.33
N GLU A 240 14.47 3.97 -24.75
CA GLU A 240 13.11 4.15 -24.24
C GLU A 240 13.08 4.80 -22.85
N PHE A 241 14.19 4.71 -22.12
CA PHE A 241 14.37 5.43 -20.88
C PHE A 241 14.50 6.95 -21.18
N MET A 242 14.25 7.80 -20.23
CA MET A 242 14.24 9.26 -20.38
C MET A 242 12.88 9.83 -20.82
N PHE A 243 11.87 9.56 -19.99
CA PHE A 243 10.53 10.18 -20.09
C PHE A 243 9.69 9.80 -21.31
N ASN A 244 9.95 8.65 -21.94
CA ASN A 244 9.07 8.10 -22.97
C ASN A 244 7.90 7.34 -22.34
N ASN A 245 8.19 6.53 -21.31
CA ASN A 245 7.20 5.74 -20.60
C ASN A 245 7.34 6.02 -19.11
N PHE A 246 6.49 6.88 -18.56
CA PHE A 246 6.64 7.26 -17.16
C PHE A 246 5.30 7.54 -16.46
N SER A 247 5.36 7.50 -15.13
CA SER A 247 4.29 7.96 -14.26
C SER A 247 4.83 9.02 -13.30
N ILE A 248 4.07 10.06 -13.07
CA ILE A 248 4.36 11.05 -12.03
C ILE A 248 3.18 11.17 -11.07
N MET A 249 3.49 11.47 -9.83
CA MET A 249 2.51 11.84 -8.82
C MET A 249 3.03 13.05 -8.04
N GLY A 250 2.17 14.03 -7.83
CA GLY A 250 2.39 15.13 -6.92
C GLY A 250 1.22 15.24 -5.94
N GLU A 251 1.49 15.28 -4.67
CA GLU A 251 0.47 15.49 -3.62
C GLU A 251 0.96 16.52 -2.62
N VAL A 252 0.09 17.46 -2.27
CA VAL A 252 0.29 18.42 -1.19
C VAL A 252 -0.82 18.21 -0.17
N ALA A 253 -0.45 18.09 1.10
CA ALA A 253 -1.39 17.94 2.20
C ALA A 253 -1.07 18.91 3.33
N TYR A 254 -2.10 19.37 4.02
CA TYR A 254 -1.98 20.25 5.18
C TYR A 254 -2.91 19.83 6.31
N LEU A 255 -2.34 19.62 7.50
CA LEU A 255 -3.06 19.19 8.69
C LEU A 255 -3.48 20.41 9.54
N ILE A 256 -4.78 20.64 9.65
CA ILE A 256 -5.37 21.74 10.39
C ILE A 256 -5.76 21.25 11.79
N ALA A 257 -5.21 21.90 12.84
CA ALA A 257 -5.58 21.68 14.23
C ALA A 257 -5.60 20.21 14.67
N ASP A 258 -4.71 19.38 14.14
CA ASP A 258 -4.58 17.93 14.41
C ASP A 258 -5.85 17.11 14.11
N ARG A 259 -6.79 17.64 13.33
CA ARG A 259 -8.07 16.96 13.09
C ARG A 259 -8.52 16.92 11.64
N VAL A 260 -8.17 17.92 10.87
CA VAL A 260 -8.60 18.03 9.49
C VAL A 260 -7.36 18.04 8.60
N ASN A 261 -7.25 17.05 7.73
CA ASN A 261 -6.23 17.01 6.69
C ASN A 261 -6.90 17.38 5.35
N VAL A 262 -6.38 18.40 4.68
CA VAL A 262 -6.79 18.76 3.32
C VAL A 262 -5.66 18.40 2.37
N PHE A 263 -6.01 17.85 1.20
CA PHE A 263 -4.99 17.47 0.22
C PHE A 263 -5.44 17.78 -1.20
N ALA A 264 -4.45 18.00 -2.06
CA ALA A 264 -4.62 18.05 -3.51
C ALA A 264 -3.57 17.12 -4.13
N LYS A 265 -3.96 16.38 -5.17
CA LYS A 265 -3.12 15.39 -5.83
C LYS A 265 -3.31 15.45 -7.34
N TYR A 266 -2.20 15.27 -8.05
CA TYR A 266 -2.15 15.10 -9.49
C TYR A 266 -1.36 13.84 -9.82
N THR A 267 -1.83 13.08 -10.82
CA THR A 267 -1.09 11.98 -11.43
C THR A 267 -1.11 12.10 -12.95
N TYR A 268 -0.03 11.69 -13.58
CA TYR A 268 0.06 11.57 -15.02
C TYR A 268 0.78 10.29 -15.38
N ASP A 269 0.21 9.53 -16.32
CA ASP A 269 0.77 8.30 -16.82
C ASP A 269 0.87 8.38 -18.35
N THR A 270 2.02 7.98 -18.89
CA THR A 270 2.21 7.85 -20.33
C THR A 270 2.99 6.58 -20.68
N ALA A 271 2.64 5.99 -21.82
CA ALA A 271 3.38 4.93 -22.46
C ALA A 271 3.34 5.13 -23.98
N GLY A 272 4.50 5.04 -24.63
CA GLY A 272 4.64 5.14 -26.10
C GLY A 272 3.94 3.97 -26.81
N GLU A 273 3.76 4.13 -28.12
CA GLU A 273 3.09 3.12 -28.97
C GLU A 273 3.80 1.76 -28.95
N GLU A 274 5.14 1.77 -28.91
CA GLU A 274 5.97 0.56 -28.99
C GLU A 274 6.32 -0.02 -27.61
N TYR A 275 5.77 0.53 -26.52
CA TYR A 275 6.06 0.03 -25.17
C TYR A 275 5.56 -1.41 -24.98
N ALA A 276 6.46 -2.38 -25.13
CA ALA A 276 6.16 -3.80 -25.20
C ALA A 276 5.57 -4.42 -23.91
N PRO A 277 5.96 -4.04 -22.67
CA PRO A 277 5.41 -4.64 -21.45
C PRO A 277 3.91 -4.42 -21.27
N GLY A 278 3.41 -3.23 -21.54
CA GLY A 278 2.01 -2.87 -21.75
C GLY A 278 0.96 -3.31 -20.72
N LEU A 279 1.33 -3.78 -19.51
CA LEU A 279 0.36 -4.34 -18.57
C LEU A 279 -0.03 -3.38 -17.44
N PHE A 280 0.87 -2.52 -16.99
CA PHE A 280 0.56 -1.57 -15.92
C PHE A 280 0.13 -0.23 -16.48
N VAL A 281 0.81 0.25 -17.52
CA VAL A 281 0.38 1.37 -18.34
C VAL A 281 0.43 0.92 -19.79
N TYR A 282 -0.71 0.85 -20.44
CA TYR A 282 -0.84 0.32 -21.81
C TYR A 282 -0.23 1.28 -22.84
N PRO A 283 0.29 0.75 -23.97
CA PRO A 283 0.79 1.57 -25.07
C PRO A 283 -0.23 2.62 -25.53
N ASN A 284 0.24 3.79 -25.92
CA ASN A 284 -0.59 4.96 -26.31
C ASN A 284 -1.45 5.55 -25.18
N THR A 285 -1.25 5.15 -23.93
CA THR A 285 -1.87 5.82 -22.79
C THR A 285 -1.23 7.19 -22.56
N LYS A 286 -2.06 8.23 -22.37
CA LYS A 286 -1.69 9.58 -21.94
C LYS A 286 -2.80 10.12 -21.05
N ILE A 287 -2.79 9.74 -19.76
CA ILE A 287 -3.90 10.06 -18.86
C ILE A 287 -3.43 10.89 -17.67
N SER A 288 -4.20 11.93 -17.37
CA SER A 288 -4.05 12.77 -16.19
C SER A 288 -5.21 12.58 -15.23
N ARG A 289 -4.92 12.64 -13.93
CA ARG A 289 -5.92 12.72 -12.87
C ARG A 289 -5.57 13.87 -11.94
N VAL A 290 -6.54 14.74 -11.71
CA VAL A 290 -6.40 15.86 -10.77
C VAL A 290 -7.54 15.79 -9.77
N GLY A 291 -7.24 15.95 -8.52
CA GLY A 291 -8.26 15.90 -7.49
C GLY A 291 -7.76 16.33 -6.12
N GLY A 292 -8.63 16.24 -5.16
CA GLY A 292 -8.31 16.56 -3.78
C GLY A 292 -9.43 16.14 -2.85
N GLY A 293 -9.22 16.38 -1.59
CA GLY A 293 -10.19 15.99 -0.59
C GLY A 293 -9.88 16.50 0.80
N VAL A 294 -10.75 16.09 1.70
CA VAL A 294 -10.67 16.37 3.12
C VAL A 294 -10.81 15.07 3.91
N GLU A 295 -10.00 14.94 4.93
CA GLU A 295 -10.09 13.88 5.94
C GLU A 295 -10.35 14.50 7.30
N TYR A 296 -11.26 13.92 8.07
CA TYR A 296 -11.54 14.34 9.44
C TYR A 296 -11.23 13.20 10.40
N TYR A 297 -10.41 13.48 11.38
CA TYR A 297 -9.95 12.56 12.43
C TYR A 297 -10.60 12.93 13.78
N PRO A 298 -11.74 12.33 14.14
CA PRO A 298 -12.46 12.68 15.37
C PRO A 298 -11.64 12.43 16.64
N LEU A 299 -10.68 11.50 16.60
CA LEU A 299 -9.80 11.15 17.72
C LEU A 299 -8.45 11.85 17.67
N GLY A 300 -8.21 12.74 16.67
CA GLY A 300 -6.94 13.41 16.39
C GLY A 300 -6.04 12.63 15.44
N HIS A 301 -5.33 13.34 14.57
CA HIS A 301 -4.46 12.75 13.56
C HIS A 301 -3.10 12.29 14.16
N LYS A 302 -2.53 13.07 15.09
CA LYS A 302 -1.21 12.75 15.68
C LYS A 302 -1.31 11.66 16.74
N GLY A 303 -2.46 11.52 17.41
CA GLY A 303 -2.63 10.58 18.52
C GLY A 303 -3.33 9.28 18.16
N ASN A 304 -4.38 9.33 17.37
CA ASN A 304 -5.18 8.14 17.02
C ASN A 304 -5.87 8.31 15.67
N ARG A 305 -5.35 7.63 14.64
CA ARG A 305 -5.90 7.62 13.29
C ARG A 305 -6.90 6.48 13.06
N ASP A 306 -7.36 5.83 14.11
CA ASP A 306 -8.16 4.61 13.98
C ASP A 306 -9.53 4.87 13.37
N VAL A 307 -10.04 6.11 13.47
CA VAL A 307 -11.30 6.53 12.84
C VAL A 307 -11.05 7.74 11.97
N ARG A 308 -11.49 7.67 10.71
CA ARG A 308 -11.36 8.76 9.74
C ARG A 308 -12.60 8.84 8.86
N LEU A 309 -13.21 10.01 8.78
CA LEU A 309 -14.16 10.36 7.74
C LEU A 309 -13.43 11.04 6.60
N HIS A 310 -13.91 10.87 5.37
CA HIS A 310 -13.31 11.52 4.22
C HIS A 310 -14.34 11.91 3.18
N ALA A 311 -13.98 12.91 2.37
CA ALA A 311 -14.61 13.22 1.09
C ALA A 311 -13.51 13.60 0.10
N ALA A 312 -13.57 13.05 -1.11
CA ALA A 312 -12.61 13.31 -2.17
C ALA A 312 -13.32 13.40 -3.53
N TYR A 313 -12.81 14.26 -4.40
CA TYR A 313 -13.24 14.39 -5.78
C TYR A 313 -12.04 14.37 -6.70
N VAL A 314 -12.19 13.67 -7.84
CA VAL A 314 -11.16 13.59 -8.87
C VAL A 314 -11.78 13.75 -10.25
N TYR A 315 -11.04 14.37 -11.14
CA TYR A 315 -11.35 14.46 -12.56
C TYR A 315 -10.21 13.84 -13.37
N ASN A 316 -10.59 12.93 -14.28
CA ASN A 316 -9.67 12.25 -15.20
C ASN A 316 -9.83 12.84 -16.59
N PHE A 317 -8.72 13.03 -17.32
CA PHE A 317 -8.73 13.49 -18.71
C PHE A 317 -7.50 12.95 -19.46
N GLY A 318 -7.66 12.76 -20.76
CA GLY A 318 -6.67 12.14 -21.63
C GLY A 318 -7.11 10.78 -22.13
N ASP A 319 -6.19 9.97 -22.62
CA ASP A 319 -6.47 8.70 -23.27
C ASP A 319 -5.93 7.55 -22.40
N ASN A 320 -6.79 6.60 -22.04
CA ASN A 320 -6.43 5.34 -21.43
C ASN A 320 -6.80 4.18 -22.35
N THR A 321 -5.81 3.47 -22.82
CA THR A 321 -5.95 2.35 -23.76
C THR A 321 -6.09 0.99 -23.11
N ASN A 322 -6.08 0.95 -21.76
CA ASN A 322 -6.23 -0.29 -21.01
C ASN A 322 -7.61 -0.94 -21.30
N PRO A 323 -7.67 -2.13 -21.92
CA PRO A 323 -8.93 -2.78 -22.29
C PRO A 323 -9.74 -3.26 -21.07
N ALA A 324 -9.10 -3.46 -19.92
CA ALA A 324 -9.76 -3.82 -18.67
C ALA A 324 -10.13 -2.57 -17.85
N GLY A 325 -9.57 -1.42 -18.19
CA GLY A 325 -9.89 -0.15 -17.58
C GLY A 325 -11.21 0.38 -18.13
N THR A 326 -11.98 1.06 -17.31
CA THR A 326 -12.94 2.03 -17.82
C THR A 326 -12.11 3.09 -18.52
N ALA A 327 -12.16 3.12 -19.85
CA ALA A 327 -11.51 4.15 -20.66
C ALA A 327 -12.19 5.49 -20.35
N LEU A 328 -11.82 6.10 -19.23
CA LEU A 328 -12.39 7.34 -18.76
C LEU A 328 -11.57 8.49 -19.34
N ASN A 329 -11.76 8.74 -20.64
CA ASN A 329 -11.11 9.87 -21.30
C ASN A 329 -11.59 11.21 -20.70
N LYS A 330 -12.79 11.26 -20.13
CA LYS A 330 -13.32 12.41 -19.38
C LYS A 330 -14.23 11.89 -18.26
N GLY A 331 -13.67 11.55 -17.15
CA GLY A 331 -14.43 10.99 -16.05
C GLY A 331 -14.29 11.77 -14.76
N SER A 332 -15.34 11.79 -13.96
CA SER A 332 -15.27 12.31 -12.61
C SER A 332 -15.62 11.22 -11.59
N PHE A 333 -15.03 11.33 -10.44
CA PHE A 333 -15.21 10.39 -9.34
C PHE A 333 -15.31 11.17 -8.03
N PHE A 334 -16.41 10.98 -7.33
CA PHE A 334 -16.60 11.47 -5.97
C PHE A 334 -16.66 10.28 -5.01
N SER A 335 -16.00 10.38 -3.88
CA SER A 335 -16.12 9.44 -2.77
C SER A 335 -16.31 10.17 -1.45
N ALA A 336 -17.21 9.66 -0.61
CA ALA A 336 -17.31 10.07 0.78
C ALA A 336 -17.49 8.82 1.63
N GLY A 337 -16.80 8.74 2.77
CA GLY A 337 -16.84 7.50 3.52
C GLY A 337 -16.19 7.54 4.89
N LEU A 338 -16.11 6.36 5.47
CA LEU A 338 -15.57 6.08 6.79
C LEU A 338 -14.51 4.99 6.70
N THR A 339 -13.34 5.28 7.22
CA THR A 339 -12.30 4.27 7.50
C THR A 339 -12.19 4.09 9.01
N TRP A 340 -12.12 2.85 9.48
CA TRP A 340 -11.79 2.56 10.86
C TRP A 340 -10.86 1.37 10.97
N ARG A 341 -10.01 1.41 12.01
CA ARG A 341 -9.05 0.37 12.36
C ARG A 341 -9.25 -0.01 13.81
N ILE A 342 -9.27 -1.29 14.12
CA ILE A 342 -9.35 -1.80 15.49
C ILE A 342 -8.17 -2.73 15.72
N ASP A 343 -7.35 -2.41 16.72
CA ASP A 343 -6.46 -3.38 17.35
C ASP A 343 -7.25 -4.16 18.39
N ILE A 344 -7.63 -5.40 18.03
CA ILE A 344 -8.47 -6.27 18.86
C ILE A 344 -7.79 -6.58 20.19
N MET A 345 -6.47 -6.74 20.20
CA MET A 345 -5.72 -7.07 21.40
C MET A 345 -5.65 -5.90 22.37
N LYS A 346 -5.44 -4.69 21.85
CA LYS A 346 -5.47 -3.45 22.64
C LYS A 346 -6.87 -3.20 23.22
N ALA A 347 -7.92 -3.41 22.42
CA ALA A 347 -9.31 -3.28 22.87
C ALA A 347 -9.64 -4.27 24.00
N ALA A 348 -9.28 -5.54 23.82
CA ALA A 348 -9.50 -6.57 24.85
C ALA A 348 -8.78 -6.27 26.17
N ARG A 349 -7.51 -5.82 26.13
CA ARG A 349 -6.76 -5.42 27.31
C ARG A 349 -7.40 -4.23 28.03
N ASN A 350 -7.89 -3.25 27.29
CA ASN A 350 -8.55 -2.09 27.88
C ASN A 350 -9.83 -2.50 28.65
N ILE A 351 -10.59 -3.47 28.15
CA ILE A 351 -11.78 -4.01 28.82
C ILE A 351 -11.37 -4.72 30.11
N ILE A 352 -10.40 -5.64 30.04
CA ILE A 352 -9.90 -6.41 31.22
C ILE A 352 -9.39 -5.48 32.32
N ASN A 353 -8.63 -4.44 31.94
CA ASN A 353 -8.08 -3.48 32.91
C ASN A 353 -9.16 -2.60 33.56
N LYS A 354 -10.24 -2.30 32.86
CA LYS A 354 -11.40 -1.59 33.45
C LYS A 354 -12.16 -2.46 34.45
N THR A 355 -12.36 -3.75 34.12
CA THR A 355 -13.06 -4.71 34.99
C THR A 355 -12.28 -5.01 36.29
N LYS A 356 -10.94 -4.93 36.24
CA LYS A 356 -10.10 -5.11 37.46
C LYS A 356 -10.08 -3.88 38.39
N LYS A 357 -10.57 -2.72 37.95
CA LYS A 357 -10.62 -1.47 38.71
C LYS A 357 -12.00 -1.23 39.35
N GLN A 358 -12.97 -2.02 39.00
CA GLN A 358 -14.30 -2.09 39.65
C GLN A 358 -14.33 -3.23 40.66
#